data_50a4d9a80eca184825f7836d34d50350
#
_entry.id   50a4d9a80eca184825f7836d34d50350
#
_cell.length_a   1.000
_cell.length_b   1.000
_cell.length_c   1.000
_cell.angle_alpha   90.00
_cell.angle_beta   90.00
_cell.angle_gamma   90.00
#
_symmetry.space_group_name_H-M   'P 1'
#
loop_
_entity.id
_entity.type
_entity.pdbx_description
1 polymer ?
#
loop_
_entity_poly.entity_id
_entity_poly.type
_entity_poly.pdbx_seq_one_letter_code
_entity_poly.pdbx_strand_id
1 'polypeptide(L)'
;MDWFQNHDMTETYNYHKKQLQYLGYHFRKKQWVLKAPVHLFFLKYLFKTYPDARIVHLHRDPLELIPSMASLVVISRQIHSNHVNAEETANQILNWVRKIITNSIAFRDETNSDQILDLAYTDLVKDPLNT
;
A
#
# COMPACT_ATOMS: atom_id res chain seq x y z
N MET A 1 6.11 12.30 -10.73
CA MET A 1 6.10 11.18 -9.75
C MET A 1 7.31 11.20 -8.81
N ASP A 2 8.41 11.80 -9.21
CA ASP A 2 9.65 11.79 -8.43
C ASP A 2 9.55 12.52 -7.07
N TRP A 3 8.73 13.57 -6.98
CA TRP A 3 8.46 14.26 -5.71
C TRP A 3 7.92 13.31 -4.64
N PHE A 4 6.90 12.54 -4.97
CA PHE A 4 6.24 11.62 -4.03
C PHE A 4 7.18 10.53 -3.49
N GLN A 5 8.19 10.14 -4.27
CA GLN A 5 9.12 9.07 -3.90
C GLN A 5 10.28 9.55 -3.03
N ASN A 6 10.65 10.82 -3.16
CA ASN A 6 11.79 11.42 -2.47
C ASN A 6 11.36 12.33 -1.31
N HIS A 7 10.05 12.46 -1.08
CA HIS A 7 9.53 13.30 -0.02
C HIS A 7 9.62 12.63 1.34
N ASP A 8 10.03 13.40 2.36
CA ASP A 8 9.96 12.94 3.74
C ASP A 8 8.50 12.87 4.20
N MET A 9 8.02 11.66 4.42
CA MET A 9 6.63 11.41 4.81
C MET A 9 6.39 11.48 6.33
N THR A 10 7.36 11.92 7.11
CA THR A 10 7.27 11.98 8.57
C THR A 10 6.05 12.81 9.01
N GLU A 11 5.88 14.01 8.46
CA GLU A 11 4.76 14.87 8.80
C GLU A 11 3.40 14.27 8.38
N THR A 12 3.36 13.62 7.22
CA THR A 12 2.15 12.94 6.73
C THR A 12 1.72 11.83 7.70
N TYR A 13 2.66 10.99 8.15
CA TYR A 13 2.35 9.92 9.11
C TYR A 13 2.04 10.44 10.51
N ASN A 14 2.68 11.52 10.95
CA ASN A 14 2.33 12.21 12.19
C ASN A 14 0.89 12.76 12.14
N TYR A 15 0.50 13.36 11.02
CA TYR A 15 -0.88 13.83 10.83
C TYR A 15 -1.87 12.67 10.81
N HIS A 16 -1.55 11.59 10.09
CA HIS A 16 -2.36 10.37 10.07
C HIS A 16 -2.56 9.81 11.49
N LYS A 17 -1.50 9.79 12.31
CA LYS A 17 -1.61 9.36 13.72
C LYS A 17 -2.58 10.24 14.51
N LYS A 18 -2.52 11.55 14.35
CA LYS A 18 -3.46 12.48 15.01
C LYS A 18 -4.90 12.21 14.58
N GLN A 19 -5.14 11.93 13.29
CA GLN A 19 -6.48 11.57 12.81
C GLN A 19 -7.00 10.29 13.47
N LEU A 20 -6.18 9.24 13.58
CA LEU A 20 -6.57 8.00 14.24
C LEU A 20 -6.83 8.22 15.74
N GLN A 21 -6.03 9.04 16.42
CA GLN A 21 -6.25 9.41 17.82
C GLN A 21 -7.59 10.16 18.00
N TYR A 22 -7.89 11.10 17.12
CA TYR A 22 -9.16 11.84 17.15
C TYR A 22 -10.36 10.90 16.93
N LEU A 23 -10.29 10.03 15.92
CA LEU A 23 -11.35 9.05 15.66
C LEU A 23 -11.48 8.05 16.81
N GLY A 24 -10.36 7.60 17.39
CA GLY A 24 -10.33 6.66 18.51
C GLY A 24 -10.89 7.24 19.82
N TYR A 25 -10.85 8.55 19.99
CA TYR A 25 -11.38 9.24 21.18
C TYR A 25 -12.88 8.94 21.38
N HIS A 26 -13.65 8.97 20.30
CA HIS A 26 -15.09 8.69 20.36
C HIS A 26 -15.42 7.20 20.38
N PHE A 27 -14.62 6.37 19.74
CA PHE A 27 -14.96 4.96 19.53
C PHE A 27 -14.28 3.99 20.48
N ARG A 28 -13.34 4.45 21.31
CA ARG A 28 -12.54 3.64 22.28
C ARG A 28 -12.09 2.27 21.72
N LYS A 29 -11.71 2.24 20.46
CA LYS A 29 -11.25 1.03 19.77
C LYS A 29 -9.89 0.63 20.32
N LYS A 30 -9.70 -0.67 20.59
CA LYS A 30 -8.43 -1.20 21.07
C LYS A 30 -7.41 -1.39 19.96
N GLN A 31 -7.88 -1.57 18.74
CA GLN A 31 -7.05 -1.87 17.58
C GLN A 31 -7.64 -1.26 16.30
N TRP A 32 -6.77 -0.76 15.44
CA TRP A 32 -7.11 -0.30 14.12
C TRP A 32 -6.74 -1.36 13.08
N VAL A 33 -7.63 -1.59 12.13
CA VAL A 33 -7.35 -2.33 10.90
C VAL A 33 -7.44 -1.35 9.76
N LEU A 34 -6.30 -1.08 9.12
CA LEU A 34 -6.18 -0.10 8.05
C LEU A 34 -5.75 -0.79 6.76
N LYS A 35 -6.14 -0.24 5.61
CA LYS A 35 -5.79 -0.81 4.32
C LYS A 35 -5.45 0.30 3.33
N ALA A 36 -4.19 0.34 2.89
CA ALA A 36 -3.77 1.15 1.75
C ALA A 36 -2.49 0.58 1.12
N PRO A 37 -2.49 0.25 -0.17
CA PRO A 37 -1.31 -0.30 -0.85
C PRO A 37 -0.11 0.64 -0.82
N VAL A 38 -0.36 1.94 -0.74
CA VAL A 38 0.68 2.99 -0.71
C VAL A 38 1.62 2.87 0.49
N HIS A 39 1.20 2.23 1.59
CA HIS A 39 2.07 2.05 2.75
C HIS A 39 3.33 1.22 2.44
N LEU A 40 3.28 0.35 1.43
CA LEU A 40 4.46 -0.42 1.00
C LEU A 40 5.59 0.45 0.45
N PHE A 41 5.29 1.66 -0.04
CA PHE A 41 6.33 2.63 -0.40
C PHE A 41 7.06 3.22 0.80
N PHE A 42 6.35 3.32 1.92
CA PHE A 42 6.72 4.16 3.04
C PHE A 42 6.83 3.38 4.36
N LEU A 43 7.22 2.11 4.28
CA LEU A 43 7.34 1.22 5.45
C LEU A 43 8.22 1.84 6.53
N LYS A 44 9.34 2.47 6.15
CA LYS A 44 10.23 3.19 7.07
C LYS A 44 9.49 4.22 7.94
N TYR A 45 8.65 5.04 7.31
CA TYR A 45 7.89 6.08 8.01
C TYR A 45 6.73 5.49 8.81
N LEU A 46 6.09 4.45 8.27
CA LEU A 46 5.04 3.73 8.95
C LEU A 46 5.54 3.14 10.26
N PHE A 47 6.60 2.34 10.24
CA PHE A 47 7.15 1.72 11.43
C PHE A 47 7.80 2.72 12.40
N LYS A 48 8.36 3.82 11.91
CA LYS A 48 8.82 4.93 12.77
C LYS A 48 7.67 5.55 13.56
N THR A 49 6.48 5.67 12.97
CA THR A 49 5.31 6.29 13.59
C THR A 49 4.49 5.31 14.42
N TYR A 50 4.44 4.06 13.98
CA TYR A 50 3.71 2.95 14.60
C TYR A 50 4.64 1.75 14.79
N PRO A 51 5.52 1.76 15.81
CA PRO A 51 6.51 0.71 15.99
C PRO A 51 5.90 -0.65 16.37
N ASP A 52 4.64 -0.66 16.81
CA ASP A 52 3.84 -1.85 17.13
C ASP A 52 2.95 -2.34 15.97
N ALA A 53 3.01 -1.68 14.81
CA ALA A 53 2.21 -2.07 13.65
C ALA A 53 2.57 -3.48 13.18
N ARG A 54 1.57 -4.23 12.76
CA ARG A 54 1.73 -5.50 12.04
C ARG A 54 1.12 -5.36 10.66
N ILE A 55 1.80 -5.87 9.67
CA ILE A 55 1.39 -5.76 8.26
C ILE A 55 1.09 -7.16 7.73
N VAL A 56 -0.07 -7.30 7.10
CA VAL A 56 -0.36 -8.43 6.23
C VAL A 56 -0.13 -7.96 4.80
N HIS A 57 0.90 -8.49 4.16
CA HIS A 57 1.23 -8.19 2.76
C HIS A 57 0.61 -9.26 1.88
N LEU A 58 -0.46 -8.90 1.20
CA LEU A 58 -1.18 -9.80 0.32
C LEU A 58 -0.53 -9.83 -1.05
N HIS A 59 -0.08 -11.02 -1.47
CA HIS A 59 0.55 -11.28 -2.76
C HIS A 59 -0.45 -11.80 -3.78
N ARG A 60 -0.46 -11.20 -4.95
CA ARG A 60 -1.26 -11.63 -6.09
C ARG A 60 -0.38 -11.71 -7.33
N ASP A 61 -0.71 -12.61 -8.26
CA ASP A 61 -0.01 -12.73 -9.53
C ASP A 61 0.07 -11.36 -10.24
N PRO A 62 1.27 -10.86 -10.56
CA PRO A 62 1.45 -9.60 -11.28
C PRO A 62 0.74 -9.56 -12.63
N LEU A 63 0.60 -10.72 -13.33
CA LEU A 63 -0.09 -10.82 -14.61
C LEU A 63 -1.60 -10.54 -14.49
N GLU A 64 -2.18 -10.77 -13.31
CA GLU A 64 -3.56 -10.41 -13.01
C GLU A 64 -3.67 -9.02 -12.39
N LEU A 65 -2.76 -8.69 -11.47
CA LEU A 65 -2.79 -7.45 -10.70
C LEU A 65 -2.62 -6.22 -11.58
N ILE A 66 -1.59 -6.22 -12.45
CA ILE A 66 -1.22 -5.03 -13.22
C ILE A 66 -2.31 -4.63 -14.22
N PRO A 67 -2.88 -5.54 -15.04
CA PRO A 67 -3.99 -5.19 -15.93
C PRO A 67 -5.22 -4.69 -15.18
N SER A 68 -5.56 -5.32 -14.06
CA SER A 68 -6.69 -4.91 -13.22
C SER A 68 -6.51 -3.49 -12.67
N MET A 69 -5.33 -3.17 -12.15
CA MET A 69 -5.02 -1.82 -11.65
C MET A 69 -5.01 -0.79 -12.77
N ALA A 70 -4.44 -1.12 -13.94
CA ALA A 70 -4.40 -0.24 -15.08
C ALA A 70 -5.82 0.10 -15.56
N SER A 71 -6.70 -0.89 -15.67
CA SER A 71 -8.11 -0.70 -16.03
C SER A 71 -8.84 0.23 -15.06
N LEU A 72 -8.65 0.02 -13.75
CA LEU A 72 -9.25 0.87 -12.71
C LEU A 72 -8.78 2.33 -12.84
N VAL A 73 -7.48 2.55 -13.07
CA VAL A 73 -6.92 3.90 -13.22
C VAL A 73 -7.38 4.56 -14.52
N VAL A 74 -7.48 3.81 -15.63
CA VAL A 74 -8.03 4.32 -16.90
C VAL A 74 -9.46 4.81 -16.69
N ILE A 75 -10.33 3.99 -16.10
CA ILE A 75 -11.72 4.36 -15.82
C ILE A 75 -11.78 5.60 -14.91
N SER A 76 -10.98 5.64 -13.85
CA SER A 76 -10.94 6.78 -12.93
C SER A 76 -10.50 8.07 -13.63
N ARG A 77 -9.53 8.00 -14.54
CA ARG A 77 -9.05 9.16 -15.33
C ARG A 77 -10.09 9.64 -16.33
N GLN A 78 -10.85 8.72 -16.93
CA GLN A 78 -11.91 9.05 -17.89
C GLN A 78 -13.06 9.86 -17.28
N ILE A 79 -13.25 9.81 -15.96
CA ILE A 79 -14.21 10.67 -15.24
C ILE A 79 -13.82 12.14 -15.36
N HIS A 80 -12.52 12.45 -15.50
CA HIS A 80 -11.97 13.80 -15.46
C HIS A 80 -11.31 14.25 -16.78
N SER A 81 -11.17 13.34 -17.77
CA SER A 81 -10.48 13.61 -19.03
C SER A 81 -11.04 12.78 -20.17
N ASN A 82 -11.24 13.43 -21.32
CA ASN A 82 -11.66 12.76 -22.55
C ASN A 82 -10.50 12.10 -23.32
N HIS A 83 -9.25 12.33 -22.87
CA HIS A 83 -8.04 11.83 -23.53
C HIS A 83 -7.22 11.02 -22.54
N VAL A 84 -7.51 9.73 -22.44
CA VAL A 84 -6.76 8.79 -21.60
C VAL A 84 -6.10 7.73 -22.48
N ASN A 85 -4.77 7.69 -22.48
CA ASN A 85 -4.01 6.64 -23.14
C ASN A 85 -3.88 5.44 -22.20
N ALA A 86 -4.49 4.31 -22.56
CA ALA A 86 -4.50 3.10 -21.74
C ALA A 86 -3.11 2.45 -21.66
N GLU A 87 -2.33 2.44 -22.75
CA GLU A 87 -0.99 1.87 -22.77
C GLU A 87 -0.02 2.67 -21.91
N GLU A 88 -0.04 3.98 -22.01
CA GLU A 88 0.75 4.86 -21.16
C GLU A 88 0.39 4.67 -19.67
N THR A 89 -0.90 4.56 -19.38
CA THR A 89 -1.40 4.30 -18.03
C THR A 89 -0.90 2.96 -17.50
N ALA A 90 -0.95 1.89 -18.31
CA ALA A 90 -0.45 0.57 -17.93
C ALA A 90 1.06 0.60 -17.63
N ASN A 91 1.86 1.27 -18.48
CA ASN A 91 3.29 1.45 -18.25
C ASN A 91 3.60 2.24 -16.97
N GLN A 92 2.80 3.27 -16.66
CA GLN A 92 2.92 4.01 -15.41
C GLN A 92 2.62 3.13 -14.19
N ILE A 93 1.58 2.29 -14.25
CA ILE A 93 1.23 1.35 -13.18
C ILE A 93 2.33 0.30 -13.01
N LEU A 94 2.83 -0.29 -14.09
CA LEU A 94 3.93 -1.26 -14.04
C LEU A 94 5.17 -0.69 -13.33
N ASN A 95 5.57 0.52 -13.71
CA ASN A 95 6.71 1.20 -13.09
C ASN A 95 6.45 1.52 -11.61
N TRP A 96 5.24 1.89 -11.27
CA TRP A 96 4.83 2.18 -9.91
C TRP A 96 4.87 0.92 -9.03
N VAL A 97 4.29 -0.19 -9.49
CA VAL A 97 4.31 -1.48 -8.78
C VAL A 97 5.74 -1.99 -8.61
N ARG A 98 6.58 -1.90 -9.65
CA ARG A 98 7.99 -2.28 -9.55
C ARG A 98 8.70 -1.52 -8.43
N LYS A 99 8.51 -0.22 -8.35
CA LYS A 99 9.14 0.61 -7.31
C LYS A 99 8.63 0.30 -5.91
N ILE A 100 7.32 0.07 -5.74
CA ILE A 100 6.75 -0.38 -4.45
C ILE A 100 7.44 -1.64 -3.97
N ILE A 101 7.51 -2.66 -4.84
CA ILE A 101 8.10 -3.96 -4.49
C ILE A 101 9.57 -3.81 -4.16
N THR A 102 10.34 -3.08 -4.99
CA THR A 102 11.77 -2.84 -4.74
C THR A 102 12.02 -2.16 -3.40
N ASN A 103 11.27 -1.09 -3.08
CA ASN A 103 11.40 -0.40 -1.80
C ASN A 103 10.99 -1.27 -0.61
N SER A 104 9.94 -2.07 -0.78
CA SER A 104 9.48 -2.98 0.27
C SER A 104 10.53 -4.06 0.57
N ILE A 105 11.14 -4.65 -0.48
CA ILE A 105 12.21 -5.65 -0.33
C ILE A 105 13.42 -5.03 0.37
N ALA A 106 13.91 -3.89 -0.11
CA ALA A 106 15.06 -3.21 0.48
C ALA A 106 14.85 -2.90 1.97
N PHE A 107 13.66 -2.39 2.34
CA PHE A 107 13.33 -2.17 3.73
C PHE A 107 13.34 -3.44 4.58
N ARG A 108 12.82 -4.54 4.05
CA ARG A 108 12.78 -5.83 4.75
C ARG A 108 14.17 -6.41 4.96
N ASP A 109 15.03 -6.30 3.96
CA ASP A 109 16.43 -6.77 4.05
C ASP A 109 17.23 -5.99 5.12
N GLU A 110 16.94 -4.68 5.26
CA GLU A 110 17.58 -3.83 6.27
C GLU A 110 17.07 -4.08 7.70
N THR A 111 15.81 -4.45 7.87
CA THR A 111 15.16 -4.45 9.19
C THR A 111 14.90 -5.82 9.77
N ASN A 112 14.97 -6.89 8.96
CA ASN A 112 14.66 -8.29 9.34
C ASN A 112 13.40 -8.38 10.24
N SER A 113 12.31 -7.73 9.81
CA SER A 113 11.13 -7.50 10.64
C SER A 113 10.15 -8.66 10.62
N ASP A 114 9.92 -9.28 11.77
CA ASP A 114 8.86 -10.29 12.01
C ASP A 114 7.45 -9.69 12.02
N GLN A 115 7.34 -8.37 11.80
CA GLN A 115 6.06 -7.65 11.82
C GLN A 115 5.33 -7.68 10.47
N ILE A 116 5.94 -8.26 9.43
CA ILE A 116 5.34 -8.37 8.10
C ILE A 116 5.06 -9.84 7.80
N LEU A 117 3.77 -10.18 7.71
CA LEU A 117 3.29 -11.48 7.30
C LEU A 117 2.96 -11.46 5.82
N ASP A 118 3.54 -12.37 5.06
CA ASP A 118 3.21 -12.59 3.64
C ASP A 118 2.08 -13.60 3.52
N LEU A 119 1.08 -13.26 2.70
CA LEU A 119 -0.09 -14.08 2.47
C LEU A 119 -0.41 -14.14 0.97
N ALA A 120 -0.57 -15.33 0.42
CA ALA A 120 -1.00 -15.47 -0.96
C ALA A 120 -2.52 -15.21 -1.09
N TYR A 121 -2.89 -14.38 -2.06
CA TYR A 121 -4.30 -14.08 -2.34
C TYR A 121 -5.11 -15.35 -2.65
N THR A 122 -4.50 -16.29 -3.34
CA THR A 122 -5.14 -17.58 -3.68
C THR A 122 -5.51 -18.39 -2.45
N ASP A 123 -4.70 -18.34 -1.40
CA ASP A 123 -4.96 -19.08 -0.16
C ASP A 123 -6.08 -18.42 0.63
N LEU A 124 -6.03 -17.10 0.74
CA LEU A 124 -7.10 -16.31 1.37
C LEU A 124 -8.48 -16.56 0.70
N VAL A 125 -8.52 -16.69 -0.62
CA VAL A 125 -9.81 -16.92 -1.34
C VAL A 125 -10.30 -18.34 -1.17
N LYS A 126 -9.37 -19.31 -1.07
CA LYS A 126 -9.74 -20.74 -0.89
C LYS A 126 -10.31 -21.04 0.50
N ASP A 127 -9.69 -20.50 1.55
CA ASP A 127 -10.09 -20.74 2.93
C ASP A 127 -9.82 -19.49 3.80
N PRO A 128 -10.73 -18.49 3.75
CA PRO A 128 -10.52 -17.21 4.43
C PRO A 128 -10.54 -17.30 5.96
N LEU A 129 -10.95 -18.43 6.53
CA LEU A 129 -11.04 -18.60 8.00
C LEU A 129 -9.84 -19.33 8.60
N ASN A 130 -9.07 -20.08 7.79
CA ASN A 130 -7.95 -20.88 8.24
C ASN A 130 -6.61 -20.49 7.59
N THR A 131 -6.58 -19.33 6.93
CA THR A 131 -5.38 -18.80 6.27
C THR A 131 -4.60 -17.87 7.20
#